data_984b54840a64b518ae266742837c174c
#
_entry.id   984b54840a64b518ae266742837c174c
#
_cell.length_a   1.000
_cell.length_b   1.000
_cell.length_c   1.000
_cell.angle_alpha   90.00
_cell.angle_beta   90.00
_cell.angle_gamma   90.00
#
_symmetry.space_group_name_H-M   'P 1'
#
loop_
_entity.id
_entity.type
_entity.pdbx_description
1 polymer ?
#
loop_
_entity_poly.entity_id
_entity_poly.type
_entity_poly.pdbx_seq_one_letter_code
_entity_poly.pdbx_strand_id
1 'polypeptide(L)'
;MMAKMTANLQWLTGGRFLFGIGAGWMQEEYQAYHFDFRTPSVRIDQLEEAIQIVKRLWTQSPASFAGKYYQIDNAYLAPRPDPIPPILIGGGGEQKTLRVVARYADWWNLPGGTLENYAHKLDVLRQHCQAVGRNFDEIAKTWSPEAIAIAATEEAAQQIAATSPYKKDVIIGTPRQVAEQLNPFVDLGVERLIIRIIDFPALTGLDLFVQEVIPLLRQ
;
A
#
# COMPACT_ATOMS: atom_id res chain seq x y z
N MET A 1 -1.23 -17.11 12.25
CA MET A 1 -1.88 -17.57 11.00
C MET A 1 -1.30 -16.85 9.78
N MET A 2 -1.38 -15.52 9.69
CA MET A 2 -0.95 -14.70 8.53
C MET A 2 0.47 -15.03 8.02
N ALA A 3 1.47 -15.14 8.90
CA ALA A 3 2.84 -15.49 8.51
C ALA A 3 2.95 -16.83 7.77
N LYS A 4 2.13 -17.82 8.14
CA LYS A 4 2.09 -19.13 7.44
C LYS A 4 1.42 -19.02 6.07
N MET A 5 0.33 -18.29 5.99
CA MET A 5 -0.39 -18.08 4.71
C MET A 5 0.50 -17.35 3.70
N THR A 6 1.16 -16.29 4.12
CA THR A 6 2.03 -15.48 3.27
C THR A 6 3.32 -16.22 2.86
N ALA A 7 3.88 -17.06 3.72
CA ALA A 7 4.98 -17.95 3.34
C ALA A 7 4.57 -18.95 2.26
N ASN A 8 3.37 -19.53 2.37
CA ASN A 8 2.84 -20.42 1.34
C ASN A 8 2.57 -19.69 0.02
N LEU A 9 2.01 -18.47 0.06
CA LEU A 9 1.82 -17.63 -1.12
C LEU A 9 3.15 -17.30 -1.81
N GLN A 10 4.18 -16.98 -1.04
CA GLN A 10 5.52 -16.75 -1.59
C GLN A 10 6.03 -17.97 -2.35
N TRP A 11 5.88 -19.15 -1.77
CA TRP A 11 6.28 -20.40 -2.42
C TRP A 11 5.46 -20.68 -3.68
N LEU A 12 4.11 -20.59 -3.60
CA LEU A 12 3.21 -20.84 -4.72
C LEU A 12 3.41 -19.89 -5.89
N THR A 13 3.81 -18.63 -5.61
CA THR A 13 4.08 -17.63 -6.66
C THR A 13 5.51 -17.66 -7.18
N GLY A 14 6.34 -18.61 -6.73
CA GLY A 14 7.74 -18.67 -7.14
C GLY A 14 8.53 -17.41 -6.75
N GLY A 15 8.31 -16.90 -5.53
CA GLY A 15 9.04 -15.74 -5.02
C GLY A 15 8.51 -14.38 -5.44
N ARG A 16 7.32 -14.29 -6.06
CA ARG A 16 6.76 -13.03 -6.58
C ARG A 16 5.68 -12.39 -5.69
N PHE A 17 5.51 -12.88 -4.46
CA PHE A 17 4.49 -12.35 -3.56
C PHE A 17 4.96 -11.08 -2.86
N LEU A 18 4.13 -10.02 -2.87
CA LEU A 18 4.32 -8.80 -2.09
C LEU A 18 3.32 -8.80 -0.94
N PHE A 19 3.82 -8.73 0.30
CA PHE A 19 2.97 -8.72 1.49
C PHE A 19 2.49 -7.31 1.82
N GLY A 20 1.28 -6.95 1.37
CA GLY A 20 0.63 -5.69 1.73
C GLY A 20 -0.08 -5.77 3.08
N ILE A 21 0.20 -4.81 3.98
CA ILE A 21 -0.42 -4.75 5.31
C ILE A 21 -0.67 -3.29 5.72
N GLY A 22 -1.73 -3.07 6.53
CA GLY A 22 -2.05 -1.78 7.12
C GLY A 22 -2.78 -1.95 8.45
N ALA A 23 -3.02 -0.85 9.15
CA ALA A 23 -3.66 -0.84 10.46
C ALA A 23 -5.21 -1.03 10.40
N GLY A 24 -5.79 -1.11 9.20
CA GLY A 24 -7.24 -1.10 9.00
C GLY A 24 -7.88 0.28 9.23
N TRP A 25 -8.98 0.55 8.58
CA TRP A 25 -9.65 1.86 8.68
C TRP A 25 -11.18 1.78 8.66
N MET A 26 -11.77 0.74 8.07
CA MET A 26 -13.22 0.63 7.87
C MET A 26 -13.87 0.00 9.10
N GLN A 27 -14.51 0.85 9.91
CA GLN A 27 -15.14 0.41 11.16
C GLN A 27 -16.27 -0.59 10.91
N GLU A 28 -17.06 -0.38 9.86
CA GLU A 28 -18.18 -1.22 9.49
C GLU A 28 -17.76 -2.67 9.21
N GLU A 29 -16.60 -2.83 8.56
CA GLU A 29 -16.04 -4.16 8.29
C GLU A 29 -15.61 -4.86 9.59
N TYR A 30 -14.94 -4.15 10.50
CA TYR A 30 -14.60 -4.69 11.83
C TYR A 30 -15.85 -5.14 12.58
N GLN A 31 -16.91 -4.35 12.56
CA GLN A 31 -18.18 -4.66 13.22
C GLN A 31 -18.88 -5.86 12.57
N ALA A 32 -18.89 -5.95 11.24
CA ALA A 32 -19.51 -7.05 10.51
C ALA A 32 -18.86 -8.42 10.85
N TYR A 33 -17.56 -8.43 11.13
CA TYR A 33 -16.84 -9.65 11.53
C TYR A 33 -16.64 -9.79 13.04
N HIS A 34 -17.30 -8.96 13.86
CA HIS A 34 -17.20 -8.95 15.32
C HIS A 34 -15.77 -8.77 15.86
N PHE A 35 -14.97 -7.97 15.18
CA PHE A 35 -13.67 -7.54 15.68
C PHE A 35 -13.77 -6.20 16.39
N ASP A 36 -12.99 -6.03 17.47
CA ASP A 36 -12.87 -4.77 18.17
C ASP A 36 -12.23 -3.69 17.29
N PHE A 37 -12.96 -2.62 16.99
CA PHE A 37 -12.41 -1.46 16.32
C PHE A 37 -11.73 -0.55 17.35
N ARG A 38 -10.45 -0.79 17.60
CA ARG A 38 -9.63 -0.01 18.54
C ARG A 38 -9.30 1.37 17.98
N THR A 39 -8.80 2.28 18.86
CA THR A 39 -8.31 3.59 18.43
C THR A 39 -7.20 3.47 17.37
N PRO A 40 -7.03 4.46 16.48
CA PRO A 40 -5.97 4.41 15.46
C PRO A 40 -4.58 4.14 16.05
N SER A 41 -4.26 4.77 17.19
CA SER A 41 -2.98 4.57 17.87
C SER A 41 -2.75 3.10 18.27
N VAL A 42 -3.78 2.44 18.85
CA VAL A 42 -3.69 1.03 19.23
C VAL A 42 -3.55 0.13 18.01
N ARG A 43 -4.33 0.38 16.95
CA ARG A 43 -4.24 -0.43 15.72
C ARG A 43 -2.87 -0.34 15.05
N ILE A 44 -2.22 0.84 15.11
CA ILE A 44 -0.86 0.98 14.56
C ILE A 44 0.18 0.27 15.44
N ASP A 45 0.03 0.31 16.78
CA ASP A 45 0.89 -0.45 17.67
C ASP A 45 0.73 -1.97 17.45
N GLN A 46 -0.50 -2.44 17.23
CA GLN A 46 -0.80 -3.84 16.84
C GLN A 46 -0.19 -4.20 15.49
N LEU A 47 -0.24 -3.29 14.51
CA LEU A 47 0.41 -3.47 13.21
C LEU A 47 1.93 -3.66 13.36
N GLU A 48 2.57 -2.82 14.19
CA GLU A 48 4.03 -2.90 14.43
C GLU A 48 4.42 -4.24 15.06
N GLU A 49 3.67 -4.73 16.06
CA GLU A 49 3.91 -6.04 16.67
C GLU A 49 3.65 -7.20 15.69
N ALA A 50 2.57 -7.12 14.91
CA ALA A 50 2.25 -8.13 13.91
C ALA A 50 3.34 -8.27 12.84
N ILE A 51 3.90 -7.16 12.36
CA ILE A 51 5.02 -7.16 11.41
C ILE A 51 6.25 -7.82 12.04
N GLN A 52 6.58 -7.50 13.29
CA GLN A 52 7.71 -8.11 13.99
C GLN A 52 7.55 -9.63 14.14
N ILE A 53 6.34 -10.10 14.49
CA ILE A 53 6.03 -11.54 14.56
C ILE A 53 6.18 -12.21 13.20
N VAL A 54 5.64 -11.59 12.14
CA VAL A 54 5.73 -12.12 10.77
C VAL A 54 7.18 -12.23 10.34
N LYS A 55 7.98 -11.17 10.51
CA LYS A 55 9.42 -11.17 10.17
C LYS A 55 10.19 -12.23 10.95
N ARG A 56 9.92 -12.39 12.25
CA ARG A 56 10.58 -13.42 13.07
C ARG A 56 10.24 -14.83 12.58
N LEU A 57 8.95 -15.11 12.33
CA LEU A 57 8.55 -16.44 11.83
C LEU A 57 9.12 -16.75 10.45
N TRP A 58 9.29 -15.74 9.58
CA TRP A 58 9.92 -15.95 8.27
C TRP A 58 11.42 -16.21 8.35
N THR A 59 12.09 -15.68 9.36
CA THR A 59 13.56 -15.74 9.49
C THR A 59 14.08 -16.72 10.55
N GLN A 60 13.23 -17.07 11.53
CA GLN A 60 13.60 -17.93 12.66
C GLN A 60 12.58 -19.06 12.83
N SER A 61 13.05 -20.25 13.22
CA SER A 61 12.19 -21.39 13.55
C SER A 61 12.92 -22.29 14.56
N PRO A 62 12.45 -22.39 15.83
CA PRO A 62 11.29 -21.71 16.39
C PRO A 62 11.50 -20.21 16.59
N ALA A 63 10.40 -19.47 16.70
CA ALA A 63 10.38 -18.03 16.96
C ALA A 63 9.55 -17.71 18.20
N SER A 64 10.00 -16.76 19.00
CA SER A 64 9.26 -16.23 20.16
C SER A 64 9.20 -14.71 20.09
N PHE A 65 8.10 -14.13 20.57
CA PHE A 65 7.88 -12.69 20.68
C PHE A 65 6.90 -12.43 21.83
N ALA A 66 7.20 -11.49 22.70
CA ALA A 66 6.33 -11.03 23.76
C ALA A 66 6.09 -9.53 23.59
N GLY A 67 4.92 -9.16 23.04
CA GLY A 67 4.47 -7.79 22.87
C GLY A 67 3.39 -7.43 23.88
N LYS A 68 2.87 -6.23 23.73
CA LYS A 68 1.74 -5.73 24.52
C LYS A 68 0.40 -6.32 24.06
N TYR A 69 0.27 -6.57 22.76
CA TYR A 69 -0.97 -7.00 22.11
C TYR A 69 -0.89 -8.44 21.61
N TYR A 70 0.29 -8.88 21.22
CA TYR A 70 0.49 -10.20 20.64
C TYR A 70 1.67 -10.92 21.27
N GLN A 71 1.55 -12.25 21.36
CA GLN A 71 2.58 -13.12 21.88
C GLN A 71 2.65 -14.40 21.05
N ILE A 72 3.86 -14.86 20.79
CA ILE A 72 4.15 -16.22 20.32
C ILE A 72 5.29 -16.80 21.18
N ASP A 73 5.23 -18.11 21.43
CA ASP A 73 6.24 -18.82 22.19
C ASP A 73 6.61 -20.10 21.44
N ASN A 74 7.91 -20.26 21.14
CA ASN A 74 8.48 -21.41 20.42
C ASN A 74 7.65 -21.83 19.19
N ALA A 75 7.13 -20.86 18.44
CA ALA A 75 6.26 -21.09 17.29
C ALA A 75 7.07 -21.49 16.05
N TYR A 76 6.58 -22.49 15.35
CA TYR A 76 7.21 -23.01 14.13
C TYR A 76 6.51 -22.55 12.86
N LEU A 77 7.35 -22.23 11.86
CA LEU A 77 6.91 -22.02 10.48
C LEU A 77 7.82 -22.84 9.54
N ALA A 78 7.19 -23.76 8.81
CA ALA A 78 7.85 -24.57 7.78
C ALA A 78 6.87 -24.83 6.63
N PRO A 79 7.33 -24.72 5.37
CA PRO A 79 8.61 -24.16 4.97
C PRO A 79 8.67 -22.64 5.26
N ARG A 80 9.86 -22.11 5.53
CA ARG A 80 10.09 -20.67 5.57
C ARG A 80 10.12 -20.11 4.15
N PRO A 81 9.67 -18.86 3.93
CA PRO A 81 9.71 -18.28 2.59
C PRO A 81 11.15 -18.02 2.16
N ASP A 82 11.45 -18.32 0.90
CA ASP A 82 12.70 -18.02 0.23
C ASP A 82 12.42 -17.69 -1.25
N PRO A 83 12.70 -16.44 -1.69
CA PRO A 83 13.15 -15.30 -0.90
C PRO A 83 12.10 -14.83 0.13
N ILE A 84 12.53 -14.05 1.14
CA ILE A 84 11.60 -13.41 2.08
C ILE A 84 10.70 -12.43 1.32
N PRO A 85 9.36 -12.47 1.50
CA PRO A 85 8.46 -11.52 0.83
C PRO A 85 8.76 -10.08 1.24
N PRO A 86 8.85 -9.13 0.30
CA PRO A 86 8.89 -7.72 0.65
C PRO A 86 7.57 -7.30 1.31
N ILE A 87 7.67 -6.36 2.26
CA ILE A 87 6.54 -5.85 3.04
C ILE A 87 6.15 -4.47 2.53
N LEU A 88 4.92 -4.34 2.03
CA LEU A 88 4.29 -3.05 1.72
C LEU A 88 3.43 -2.62 2.89
N ILE A 89 3.72 -1.44 3.45
CA ILE A 89 2.89 -0.83 4.52
C ILE A 89 2.11 0.33 3.94
N GLY A 90 0.77 0.26 4.08
CA GLY A 90 -0.15 1.31 3.64
C GLY A 90 -0.49 2.31 4.75
N GLY A 91 -0.60 3.59 4.38
CA GLY A 91 -1.07 4.67 5.24
C GLY A 91 -0.12 5.85 5.38
N GLY A 92 -0.68 7.01 5.77
CA GLY A 92 0.02 8.30 5.82
C GLY A 92 0.07 8.96 7.21
N GLY A 93 -0.22 8.24 8.30
CA GLY A 93 -0.17 8.78 9.66
C GLY A 93 1.24 9.18 10.08
N GLU A 94 1.47 10.49 10.26
CA GLU A 94 2.80 11.08 10.41
C GLU A 94 3.56 10.60 11.63
N GLN A 95 2.91 10.56 12.79
CA GLN A 95 3.60 10.28 14.05
C GLN A 95 3.95 8.80 14.25
N LYS A 96 3.04 7.89 13.84
CA LYS A 96 3.19 6.47 14.10
C LYS A 96 3.34 5.63 12.85
N THR A 97 2.44 5.79 11.86
CA THR A 97 2.45 4.92 10.68
C THR A 97 3.74 5.08 9.89
N LEU A 98 4.16 6.32 9.57
CA LEU A 98 5.40 6.55 8.83
C LEU A 98 6.66 6.15 9.61
N ARG A 99 6.61 6.17 10.95
CA ARG A 99 7.67 5.59 11.78
C ARG A 99 7.76 4.06 11.64
N VAL A 100 6.61 3.38 11.60
CA VAL A 100 6.57 1.92 11.35
C VAL A 100 7.07 1.61 9.93
N VAL A 101 6.66 2.41 8.93
CA VAL A 101 7.18 2.33 7.56
C VAL A 101 8.70 2.43 7.55
N ALA A 102 9.27 3.47 8.15
CA ALA A 102 10.72 3.69 8.22
C ALA A 102 11.50 2.52 8.84
N ARG A 103 10.89 1.81 9.80
CA ARG A 103 11.54 0.67 10.49
C ARG A 103 11.44 -0.64 9.76
N TYR A 104 10.32 -0.90 9.06
CA TYR A 104 9.99 -2.27 8.67
C TYR A 104 9.59 -2.45 7.22
N ALA A 105 9.16 -1.38 6.51
CA ALA A 105 8.64 -1.52 5.16
C ALA A 105 9.75 -1.61 4.12
N ASP A 106 9.58 -2.50 3.14
CA ASP A 106 10.34 -2.48 1.90
C ASP A 106 9.64 -1.58 0.87
N TRP A 107 8.32 -1.43 1.00
CA TRP A 107 7.47 -0.60 0.15
C TRP A 107 6.50 0.22 1.00
N TRP A 108 6.26 1.45 0.61
CA TRP A 108 5.26 2.31 1.24
C TRP A 108 4.20 2.74 0.25
N ASN A 109 2.92 2.65 0.63
CA ASN A 109 1.80 3.15 -0.16
C ASN A 109 1.03 4.24 0.59
N LEU A 110 0.85 5.40 -0.07
CA LEU A 110 -0.11 6.41 0.36
C LEU A 110 -1.39 6.28 -0.47
N PRO A 111 -2.55 5.97 0.15
CA PRO A 111 -3.83 5.99 -0.54
C PRO A 111 -4.38 7.41 -0.61
N GLY A 112 -4.77 7.86 -1.81
CA GLY A 112 -5.34 9.19 -2.06
C GLY A 112 -4.39 10.36 -1.78
N GLY A 113 -4.98 11.54 -1.66
CA GLY A 113 -4.28 12.78 -1.34
C GLY A 113 -3.72 13.52 -2.56
N THR A 114 -3.50 14.83 -2.36
CA THR A 114 -2.92 15.71 -3.37
C THR A 114 -1.42 15.50 -3.52
N LEU A 115 -0.85 16.05 -4.59
CA LEU A 115 0.59 16.04 -4.83
C LEU A 115 1.37 16.69 -3.67
N GLU A 116 0.89 17.82 -3.16
CA GLU A 116 1.50 18.50 -2.02
C GLU A 116 1.46 17.64 -0.76
N ASN A 117 0.32 16.96 -0.52
CA ASN A 117 0.21 16.04 0.60
C ASN A 117 1.21 14.88 0.46
N TYR A 118 1.34 14.32 -0.74
CA TYR A 118 2.30 13.26 -1.01
C TYR A 118 3.75 13.71 -0.76
N ALA A 119 4.13 14.88 -1.30
CA ALA A 119 5.44 15.46 -1.09
C ALA A 119 5.74 15.70 0.40
N HIS A 120 4.79 16.26 1.15
CA HIS A 120 4.91 16.43 2.59
C HIS A 120 5.11 15.10 3.32
N LYS A 121 4.35 14.04 2.96
CA LYS A 121 4.53 12.72 3.58
C LYS A 121 5.89 12.09 3.27
N LEU A 122 6.45 12.33 2.09
CA LEU A 122 7.82 11.91 1.77
C LEU A 122 8.84 12.58 2.69
N ASP A 123 8.69 13.87 2.98
CA ASP A 123 9.58 14.59 3.90
C ASP A 123 9.49 14.07 5.33
N VAL A 124 8.27 13.81 5.82
CA VAL A 124 8.07 13.19 7.14
C VAL A 124 8.68 11.79 7.20
N LEU A 125 8.49 10.97 6.15
CA LEU A 125 9.08 9.64 6.07
C LEU A 125 10.61 9.71 6.07
N ARG A 126 11.20 10.67 5.34
CA ARG A 126 12.66 10.90 5.32
C ARG A 126 13.20 11.23 6.71
N GLN A 127 12.50 12.08 7.47
CA GLN A 127 12.87 12.40 8.85
C GLN A 127 12.81 11.15 9.76
N HIS A 128 11.79 10.30 9.63
CA HIS A 128 11.74 9.05 10.39
C HIS A 128 12.86 8.09 9.99
N CYS A 129 13.19 7.98 8.70
CA CYS A 129 14.32 7.16 8.24
C CYS A 129 15.64 7.65 8.86
N GLN A 130 15.90 8.95 8.87
CA GLN A 130 17.05 9.54 9.53
C GLN A 130 17.11 9.20 11.03
N ALA A 131 15.98 9.31 11.72
CA ALA A 131 15.87 9.03 13.15
C ALA A 131 16.17 7.56 13.52
N VAL A 132 15.92 6.62 12.58
CA VAL A 132 16.19 5.19 12.79
C VAL A 132 17.47 4.69 12.09
N GLY A 133 18.22 5.58 11.44
CA GLY A 133 19.48 5.24 10.75
C GLY A 133 19.29 4.40 9.49
N ARG A 134 18.14 4.56 8.79
CA ARG A 134 17.83 3.84 7.55
C ARG A 134 17.94 4.74 6.34
N ASN A 135 18.44 4.21 5.23
CA ASN A 135 18.39 4.92 3.96
C ASN A 135 16.94 4.99 3.44
N PHE A 136 16.45 6.22 3.20
CA PHE A 136 15.12 6.49 2.66
C PHE A 136 14.91 5.88 1.26
N ASP A 137 15.97 5.82 0.44
CA ASP A 137 15.89 5.33 -0.93
C ASP A 137 15.75 3.80 -1.03
N GLU A 138 15.98 3.07 0.08
CA GLU A 138 15.69 1.64 0.16
C GLU A 138 14.19 1.30 0.21
N ILE A 139 13.35 2.29 0.47
CA ILE A 139 11.90 2.10 0.53
C ILE A 139 11.31 2.45 -0.84
N ALA A 140 10.76 1.47 -1.56
CA ALA A 140 10.02 1.72 -2.79
C ALA A 140 8.74 2.54 -2.50
N LYS A 141 8.53 3.62 -3.23
CA LYS A 141 7.43 4.55 -3.04
C LYS A 141 6.31 4.19 -3.99
N THR A 142 5.11 4.01 -3.45
CA THR A 142 3.92 3.75 -4.24
C THR A 142 2.81 4.74 -3.85
N TRP A 143 1.94 5.02 -4.79
CA TRP A 143 0.77 5.85 -4.58
C TRP A 143 -0.45 5.22 -5.23
N SER A 144 -1.62 5.43 -4.64
CA SER A 144 -2.88 5.00 -5.24
C SER A 144 -3.87 6.15 -5.26
N PRO A 145 -4.28 6.64 -6.44
CA PRO A 145 -5.45 7.54 -6.52
C PRO A 145 -6.68 6.83 -5.96
N GLU A 146 -7.67 7.59 -5.52
CA GLU A 146 -8.93 6.99 -5.07
C GLU A 146 -9.58 6.17 -6.18
N ALA A 147 -9.64 6.72 -7.39
CA ALA A 147 -10.05 6.04 -8.60
C ALA A 147 -9.62 6.80 -9.86
N ILE A 148 -9.71 6.17 -11.02
CA ILE A 148 -9.46 6.76 -12.33
C ILE A 148 -10.70 6.58 -13.21
N ALA A 149 -11.25 7.69 -13.72
CA ALA A 149 -12.26 7.74 -14.77
C ALA A 149 -11.55 8.13 -16.08
N ILE A 150 -11.42 7.21 -17.01
CA ILE A 150 -10.72 7.39 -18.26
C ILE A 150 -11.59 7.02 -19.46
N ALA A 151 -11.59 7.85 -20.50
CA ALA A 151 -12.26 7.59 -21.75
C ALA A 151 -11.56 8.30 -22.92
N ALA A 152 -11.99 8.02 -24.16
CA ALA A 152 -11.44 8.65 -25.36
C ALA A 152 -11.72 10.17 -25.43
N THR A 153 -12.78 10.64 -24.77
CA THR A 153 -13.09 12.08 -24.66
C THR A 153 -13.30 12.49 -23.21
N GLU A 154 -13.08 13.77 -22.92
CA GLU A 154 -13.25 14.33 -21.58
C GLU A 154 -14.69 14.22 -21.08
N GLU A 155 -15.67 14.47 -21.95
CA GLU A 155 -17.09 14.39 -21.62
C GLU A 155 -17.46 12.95 -21.19
N ALA A 156 -16.98 11.93 -21.91
CA ALA A 156 -17.22 10.55 -21.56
C ALA A 156 -16.54 10.17 -20.22
N ALA A 157 -15.32 10.64 -19.96
CA ALA A 157 -14.64 10.44 -18.68
C ALA A 157 -15.41 11.09 -17.52
N GLN A 158 -15.94 12.30 -17.71
CA GLN A 158 -16.79 12.99 -16.72
C GLN A 158 -18.10 12.22 -16.44
N GLN A 159 -18.73 11.65 -17.46
CA GLN A 159 -19.91 10.82 -17.30
C GLN A 159 -19.60 9.56 -16.46
N ILE A 160 -18.48 8.89 -16.72
CA ILE A 160 -18.03 7.74 -15.93
C ILE A 160 -17.81 8.17 -14.47
N ALA A 161 -17.12 9.28 -14.23
CA ALA A 161 -16.86 9.79 -12.88
C ALA A 161 -18.17 10.14 -12.14
N ALA A 162 -19.17 10.66 -12.83
CA ALA A 162 -20.45 11.04 -12.24
C ALA A 162 -21.21 9.84 -11.65
N THR A 163 -21.07 8.66 -12.25
CA THR A 163 -21.73 7.41 -11.78
C THR A 163 -20.97 6.74 -10.62
N SER A 164 -19.72 7.13 -10.37
CA SER A 164 -18.87 6.51 -9.36
C SER A 164 -19.29 6.86 -7.92
N PRO A 165 -19.19 5.92 -6.97
CA PRO A 165 -19.28 6.22 -5.55
C PRO A 165 -18.08 7.05 -5.04
N TYR A 166 -16.97 7.02 -5.75
CA TYR A 166 -15.76 7.78 -5.42
C TYR A 166 -15.89 9.22 -5.89
N LYS A 167 -15.66 10.19 -5.00
CA LYS A 167 -15.89 11.63 -5.26
C LYS A 167 -14.69 12.51 -4.95
N LYS A 168 -13.71 12.00 -4.20
CA LYS A 168 -12.51 12.73 -3.81
C LYS A 168 -11.29 12.10 -4.47
N ASP A 169 -10.32 12.92 -4.79
CA ASP A 169 -9.02 12.48 -5.32
C ASP A 169 -9.13 11.52 -6.53
N VAL A 170 -10.17 11.73 -7.36
CA VAL A 170 -10.41 10.96 -8.59
C VAL A 170 -9.68 11.64 -9.74
N ILE A 171 -8.89 10.87 -10.46
CA ILE A 171 -8.26 11.29 -11.71
C ILE A 171 -9.27 11.12 -12.84
N ILE A 172 -9.51 12.18 -13.61
CA ILE A 172 -10.54 12.18 -14.67
C ILE A 172 -9.93 12.75 -15.94
N GLY A 173 -10.16 12.10 -17.08
CA GLY A 173 -9.80 12.65 -18.39
C GLY A 173 -9.53 11.61 -19.47
N THR A 174 -9.04 12.13 -20.60
CA THR A 174 -8.47 11.33 -21.68
C THR A 174 -7.16 10.69 -21.25
N PRO A 175 -6.62 9.70 -21.96
CA PRO A 175 -5.33 9.08 -21.61
C PRO A 175 -4.21 10.09 -21.38
N ARG A 176 -4.12 11.13 -22.22
CA ARG A 176 -3.12 12.20 -22.09
C ARG A 176 -3.32 13.00 -20.80
N GLN A 177 -4.54 13.42 -20.51
CA GLN A 177 -4.86 14.17 -19.29
C GLN A 177 -4.61 13.33 -18.02
N VAL A 178 -4.89 12.03 -18.07
CA VAL A 178 -4.57 11.11 -16.98
C VAL A 178 -3.06 11.02 -16.76
N ALA A 179 -2.28 10.85 -17.82
CA ALA A 179 -0.81 10.84 -17.72
C ALA A 179 -0.25 12.17 -17.18
N GLU A 180 -0.79 13.31 -17.62
CA GLU A 180 -0.39 14.65 -17.12
C GLU A 180 -0.67 14.81 -15.60
N GLN A 181 -1.73 14.19 -15.07
CA GLN A 181 -2.04 14.20 -13.63
C GLN A 181 -1.18 13.20 -12.83
N LEU A 182 -0.74 12.10 -13.44
CA LEU A 182 0.09 11.07 -12.78
C LEU A 182 1.58 11.40 -12.77
N ASN A 183 2.09 12.01 -13.85
CA ASN A 183 3.52 12.30 -13.99
C ASN A 183 4.14 13.11 -12.84
N PRO A 184 3.47 14.10 -12.23
CA PRO A 184 4.02 14.79 -11.08
C PRO A 184 4.31 13.87 -9.87
N PHE A 185 3.55 12.80 -9.67
CA PHE A 185 3.83 11.80 -8.65
C PHE A 185 5.04 10.93 -9.01
N VAL A 186 5.17 10.58 -10.29
CA VAL A 186 6.36 9.87 -10.80
C VAL A 186 7.61 10.73 -10.60
N ASP A 187 7.54 12.04 -10.89
CA ASP A 187 8.63 12.99 -10.66
C ASP A 187 9.04 13.11 -9.17
N LEU A 188 8.11 12.85 -8.24
CA LEU A 188 8.40 12.74 -6.81
C LEU A 188 8.98 11.38 -6.38
N GLY A 189 9.20 10.46 -7.32
CA GLY A 189 9.78 9.16 -7.07
C GLY A 189 8.79 8.03 -6.81
N VAL A 190 7.52 8.18 -7.23
CA VAL A 190 6.59 7.04 -7.24
C VAL A 190 7.04 6.02 -8.27
N GLU A 191 7.42 4.85 -7.80
CA GLU A 191 7.92 3.75 -8.62
C GLU A 191 6.78 2.85 -9.14
N ARG A 192 5.65 2.82 -8.42
CA ARG A 192 4.47 2.03 -8.81
C ARG A 192 3.18 2.71 -8.42
N LEU A 193 2.21 2.64 -9.31
CA LEU A 193 0.84 3.10 -9.11
C LEU A 193 -0.06 1.90 -8.82
N ILE A 194 -0.88 2.00 -7.77
CA ILE A 194 -1.94 1.02 -7.48
C ILE A 194 -3.25 1.66 -7.92
N ILE A 195 -3.78 1.24 -9.05
CA ILE A 195 -4.91 1.92 -9.70
C ILE A 195 -6.23 1.17 -9.51
N ARG A 196 -7.31 1.93 -9.50
CA ARG A 196 -8.69 1.48 -9.58
C ARG A 196 -9.37 2.19 -10.73
N ILE A 197 -9.81 1.45 -11.73
CA ILE A 197 -10.57 1.99 -12.89
C ILE A 197 -12.06 1.91 -12.56
N ILE A 198 -12.79 3.02 -12.79
CA ILE A 198 -14.20 3.16 -12.34
C ILE A 198 -15.16 2.29 -13.16
N ASP A 199 -14.91 2.08 -14.43
CA ASP A 199 -15.80 1.35 -15.34
C ASP A 199 -15.78 -0.18 -15.12
N PHE A 200 -14.99 -0.69 -14.18
CA PHE A 200 -15.01 -2.11 -13.84
C PHE A 200 -16.45 -2.58 -13.48
N PRO A 201 -16.94 -3.71 -14.01
CA PRO A 201 -16.20 -4.82 -14.64
C PRO A 201 -15.92 -4.66 -16.14
N ALA A 202 -16.30 -3.56 -16.81
CA ALA A 202 -15.82 -3.29 -18.16
C ALA A 202 -14.28 -3.10 -18.11
N LEU A 203 -13.61 -3.46 -19.19
CA LEU A 203 -12.15 -3.37 -19.27
C LEU A 203 -11.68 -2.22 -20.17
N THR A 204 -12.61 -1.44 -20.72
CA THR A 204 -12.29 -0.36 -21.68
C THR A 204 -11.34 0.67 -21.09
N GLY A 205 -11.60 1.12 -19.87
CA GLY A 205 -10.72 2.06 -19.19
C GLY A 205 -9.35 1.45 -18.84
N LEU A 206 -9.30 0.17 -18.49
CA LEU A 206 -8.04 -0.53 -18.25
C LEU A 206 -7.23 -0.67 -19.54
N ASP A 207 -7.86 -1.01 -20.65
CA ASP A 207 -7.21 -1.12 -21.96
C ASP A 207 -6.63 0.23 -22.40
N LEU A 208 -7.41 1.33 -22.27
CA LEU A 208 -6.91 2.69 -22.52
C LEU A 208 -5.73 3.05 -21.61
N PHE A 209 -5.81 2.70 -20.32
CA PHE A 209 -4.72 2.96 -19.39
C PHE A 209 -3.44 2.23 -19.80
N VAL A 210 -3.53 0.95 -20.12
CA VAL A 210 -2.37 0.13 -20.49
C VAL A 210 -1.77 0.57 -21.84
N GLN A 211 -2.62 0.82 -22.83
CA GLN A 211 -2.17 1.07 -24.19
C GLN A 211 -1.76 2.52 -24.43
N GLU A 212 -2.39 3.48 -23.76
CA GLU A 212 -2.22 4.90 -24.07
C GLU A 212 -1.67 5.73 -22.90
N VAL A 213 -1.94 5.35 -21.62
CA VAL A 213 -1.40 6.12 -20.47
C VAL A 213 0.00 5.66 -20.11
N ILE A 214 0.23 4.33 -19.97
CA ILE A 214 1.55 3.80 -19.56
C ILE A 214 2.69 4.32 -20.46
N PRO A 215 2.56 4.36 -21.80
CA PRO A 215 3.61 4.90 -22.66
C PRO A 215 3.91 6.40 -22.46
N LEU A 216 2.99 7.15 -21.86
CA LEU A 216 3.14 8.58 -21.57
C LEU A 216 3.67 8.87 -20.17
N LEU A 217 3.76 7.86 -19.31
CA LEU A 217 4.34 8.01 -17.97
C LEU A 217 5.87 8.14 -18.09
N ARG A 218 6.43 9.06 -17.31
CA ARG A 218 7.89 9.24 -17.19
C ARG A 218 8.52 8.02 -16.53
N GLN A 219 9.73 7.72 -16.94
CA GLN A 219 10.51 6.59 -16.38
C GLN A 219 11.54 7.11 -15.40
#